data_411096b35d9157cce49e86f01304ec89
#
_entry.id   411096b35d9157cce49e86f01304ec89
#
_cell.length_a   1.000
_cell.length_b   1.000
_cell.length_c   1.000
_cell.angle_alpha   90.00
_cell.angle_beta   90.00
_cell.angle_gamma   90.00
#
_symmetry.space_group_name_H-M   'P 1'
#
loop_
_entity.id
_entity.type
_entity.pdbx_description
1 polymer ?
#
loop_
_entity_poly.entity_id
_entity_poly.type
_entity_poly.pdbx_seq_one_letter_code
_entity_poly.pdbx_strand_id
1 'polypeptide(L)'
;TNWPTLDPLTHITESTKQEEAALYALRGEKRDTSVREYDNDAIGLDAKIMSATSAFPAGLFASYHAYPYYPDFMVLDPDYNKASTPEGPSAYYGYLKELVDHHGDMPVVISEYGVPSSRGMAHWQPQGWHHGGHDERAQADIDARLTRDIHASGAAGAVLFAAIDEWFKKNWLVIDFENPLERNRLWLNPLDAEQNYGIIAMRAGVRDSAMSIDGRANDWRGAKALYSSAAQPSNEPLQLRSFSVRSDEAYLYLRLDVGRVDWTRANYLIGIDTYRRDLGDMRFPYTGAASNVGFEFVLDLRGPANSRLLVDPPYNLYRIVDGYRIYNRPFRSQPNEDGQYDSIRVAPNRRRIGRNNVDYPAYTYDRGLLVHALQSQTTLADWYADSTSGIIEIRLAWGMLHVTDPSSRTVLHGDAETGEVAGVETDGFRFVVQSFDPRTPRGSGERLPNAEAAVPTWTWQMWEEPRWHAEIKPAFETMRQTFAELLGLPAAVEATDQRSGTRPPRLREPKR
;
A
#
# COMPACT_ATOMS: atom_id res chain seq x y z
N THR A 1 27.13 11.72 1.96
CA THR A 1 26.54 10.51 1.41
C THR A 1 25.04 10.58 1.50
N ASN A 2 24.34 10.00 0.55
CA ASN A 2 22.91 10.22 0.37
C ASN A 2 22.10 8.94 0.40
N TRP A 3 22.66 7.84 0.85
CA TRP A 3 21.96 6.58 0.84
C TRP A 3 21.64 6.13 2.27
N PRO A 4 20.41 5.71 2.60
CA PRO A 4 20.05 5.30 3.95
C PRO A 4 20.84 4.09 4.46
N THR A 5 21.47 3.34 3.55
CA THR A 5 22.29 2.19 3.88
C THR A 5 23.77 2.53 4.12
N LEU A 6 24.17 3.79 4.03
CA LEU A 6 25.52 4.21 4.39
C LEU A 6 25.63 4.44 5.89
N ASP A 7 26.35 3.56 6.56
CA ASP A 7 26.49 3.55 8.00
C ASP A 7 27.94 3.81 8.43
N PRO A 8 28.28 5.03 8.88
CA PRO A 8 29.63 5.34 9.37
C PRO A 8 29.91 4.69 10.73
N LEU A 9 28.89 4.22 11.44
CA LEU A 9 29.01 3.60 12.76
C LEU A 9 29.28 2.08 12.67
N THR A 10 29.30 1.55 11.44
CA THR A 10 29.66 0.14 11.16
C THR A 10 28.79 -0.90 11.88
N HIS A 11 27.49 -0.69 11.91
CA HIS A 11 26.56 -1.66 12.45
C HIS A 11 26.61 -2.98 11.67
N ILE A 12 26.36 -4.09 12.39
CA ILE A 12 26.31 -5.42 11.77
C ILE A 12 24.88 -5.62 11.22
N THR A 13 24.77 -5.64 9.91
CA THR A 13 23.51 -5.93 9.19
C THR A 13 23.50 -7.33 8.57
N GLU A 14 24.63 -8.04 8.70
CA GLU A 14 24.78 -9.39 8.15
C GLU A 14 23.83 -10.39 8.81
N SER A 15 23.23 -11.27 8.01
CA SER A 15 22.48 -12.43 8.48
C SER A 15 23.34 -13.31 9.36
N THR A 16 22.80 -13.83 10.46
CA THR A 16 23.50 -14.82 11.27
C THR A 16 23.55 -16.17 10.53
N LYS A 17 24.55 -17.02 10.87
CA LYS A 17 24.62 -18.37 10.30
C LYS A 17 23.36 -19.20 10.56
N GLN A 18 22.71 -18.98 11.72
CA GLN A 18 21.45 -19.64 12.07
C GLN A 18 20.31 -19.19 11.17
N GLU A 19 20.23 -17.89 10.88
CA GLU A 19 19.23 -17.32 9.98
C GLU A 19 19.39 -17.85 8.56
N GLU A 20 20.63 -17.85 8.04
CA GLU A 20 20.94 -18.42 6.73
C GLU A 20 20.59 -19.91 6.66
N ALA A 21 20.98 -20.71 7.67
CA ALA A 21 20.65 -22.12 7.72
C ALA A 21 19.13 -22.37 7.72
N ALA A 22 18.37 -21.57 8.47
CA ALA A 22 16.92 -21.67 8.50
C ALA A 22 16.31 -21.32 7.13
N LEU A 23 16.79 -20.26 6.47
CA LEU A 23 16.33 -19.83 5.15
C LEU A 23 16.57 -20.91 4.08
N TYR A 24 17.77 -21.51 4.05
CA TYR A 24 18.07 -22.57 3.10
C TYR A 24 17.27 -23.85 3.38
N ALA A 25 17.09 -24.20 4.65
CA ALA A 25 16.26 -25.35 5.03
C ALA A 25 14.80 -25.18 4.56
N LEU A 26 14.24 -23.97 4.67
CA LEU A 26 12.89 -23.67 4.20
C LEU A 26 12.75 -23.80 2.67
N ARG A 27 13.82 -23.51 1.93
CA ARG A 27 13.87 -23.68 0.47
C ARG A 27 14.15 -25.11 0.02
N GLY A 28 14.44 -26.03 0.96
CA GLY A 28 14.88 -27.38 0.64
C GLY A 28 16.31 -27.45 0.07
N GLU A 29 17.06 -26.37 0.18
CA GLU A 29 18.43 -26.25 -0.30
C GLU A 29 19.42 -26.63 0.81
N LYS A 30 20.47 -27.37 0.44
CA LYS A 30 21.65 -27.55 1.30
C LYS A 30 22.75 -26.65 0.79
N ARG A 31 23.01 -25.55 1.49
CA ARG A 31 24.14 -24.65 1.19
C ARG A 31 25.18 -24.72 2.29
N ASP A 32 26.43 -24.50 1.91
CA ASP A 32 27.51 -24.28 2.86
C ASP A 32 27.36 -22.92 3.51
N THR A 33 26.87 -22.89 4.76
CA THR A 33 26.72 -21.67 5.57
C THR A 33 28.05 -21.20 6.19
N SER A 34 29.18 -21.77 5.79
CA SER A 34 30.53 -21.29 6.18
C SER A 34 30.87 -19.96 5.48
N VAL A 35 30.29 -19.72 4.31
CA VAL A 35 30.40 -18.47 3.58
C VAL A 35 29.14 -17.65 3.86
N ARG A 36 29.28 -16.52 4.56
CA ARG A 36 28.18 -15.58 4.82
C ARG A 36 27.76 -14.89 3.52
N GLU A 37 26.46 -14.84 3.26
CA GLU A 37 25.89 -13.83 2.38
C GLU A 37 25.75 -12.53 3.19
N TYR A 38 26.34 -11.47 2.68
CA TYR A 38 26.17 -10.16 3.26
C TYR A 38 24.77 -9.66 2.94
N ASP A 39 24.08 -9.21 3.96
CA ASP A 39 22.91 -8.37 3.79
C ASP A 39 23.43 -6.99 3.35
N ASN A 40 23.27 -6.66 2.08
CA ASN A 40 23.77 -5.41 1.52
C ASN A 40 22.96 -4.17 1.97
N ASP A 41 22.24 -4.27 3.09
CA ASP A 41 21.41 -3.20 3.61
C ASP A 41 22.21 -2.02 4.16
N ALA A 42 23.47 -2.21 4.56
CA ALA A 42 24.35 -1.13 4.98
C ALA A 42 25.78 -1.33 4.52
N ILE A 43 26.43 -0.24 4.16
CA ILE A 43 27.85 -0.18 3.78
C ILE A 43 28.56 0.77 4.73
N GLY A 44 29.58 0.28 5.44
CA GLY A 44 30.40 1.09 6.34
C GLY A 44 31.25 2.08 5.55
N LEU A 45 30.75 3.30 5.39
CA LEU A 45 31.47 4.43 4.80
C LEU A 45 31.42 5.62 5.77
N ASP A 46 32.58 6.05 6.24
CA ASP A 46 32.69 7.18 7.14
C ASP A 46 33.10 8.45 6.38
N ALA A 47 32.19 9.45 6.36
CA ALA A 47 32.46 10.73 5.71
C ALA A 47 33.63 11.52 6.37
N LYS A 48 34.05 11.20 7.59
CA LYS A 48 35.17 11.80 8.29
C LYS A 48 36.55 11.54 7.64
N ILE A 49 36.62 10.55 6.72
CA ILE A 49 37.82 10.34 5.91
C ILE A 49 38.10 11.50 4.93
N MET A 50 37.09 12.33 4.66
CA MET A 50 37.21 13.51 3.82
C MET A 50 37.49 14.76 4.68
N SER A 51 38.44 15.57 4.28
CA SER A 51 38.74 16.85 4.93
C SER A 51 38.84 17.98 3.92
N ALA A 52 38.43 19.17 4.34
CA ALA A 52 38.59 20.37 3.54
C ALA A 52 40.07 20.74 3.47
N THR A 53 40.54 21.17 2.29
CA THR A 53 41.86 21.73 2.10
C THR A 53 41.86 23.23 2.39
N SER A 54 43.05 23.85 2.51
CA SER A 54 43.16 25.30 2.66
C SER A 54 42.55 26.11 1.51
N ALA A 55 42.37 25.50 0.34
CA ALA A 55 41.70 26.12 -0.79
C ALA A 55 40.17 26.18 -0.63
N PHE A 56 39.61 25.46 0.35
CA PHE A 56 38.17 25.43 0.64
C PHE A 56 37.90 25.71 2.13
N PRO A 57 38.05 27.00 2.56
CA PRO A 57 37.96 27.37 3.97
C PRO A 57 36.54 27.26 4.57
N ALA A 58 35.51 27.11 3.75
CA ALA A 58 34.16 26.94 4.23
C ALA A 58 33.91 25.60 4.97
N GLY A 59 34.80 24.62 4.79
CA GLY A 59 34.70 23.33 5.43
C GLY A 59 33.69 22.40 4.74
N LEU A 60 33.39 21.28 5.40
CA LEU A 60 32.49 20.23 4.91
C LEU A 60 31.36 19.99 5.93
N PHE A 61 30.27 19.43 5.48
CA PHE A 61 29.22 18.87 6.31
C PHE A 61 28.90 17.43 5.85
N ALA A 62 28.46 16.62 6.76
CA ALA A 62 27.94 15.27 6.45
C ALA A 62 26.47 15.33 6.08
N SER A 63 26.08 14.57 5.08
CA SER A 63 24.70 14.53 4.57
C SER A 63 24.23 13.08 4.51
N TYR A 64 23.12 12.77 5.18
CA TYR A 64 22.56 11.43 5.28
C TYR A 64 21.08 11.41 4.94
N HIS A 65 20.64 10.35 4.26
CA HIS A 65 19.26 9.96 4.25
C HIS A 65 19.01 9.04 5.45
N ALA A 66 18.10 9.37 6.32
CA ALA A 66 17.81 8.60 7.52
C ALA A 66 16.31 8.42 7.70
N TYR A 67 15.86 7.18 7.56
CA TYR A 67 14.45 6.80 7.71
C TYR A 67 14.27 5.93 8.96
N PRO A 68 13.13 6.04 9.68
CA PRO A 68 12.95 5.37 10.97
C PRO A 68 12.75 3.85 10.87
N TYR A 69 12.47 3.32 9.69
CA TYR A 69 12.08 1.93 9.45
C TYR A 69 13.16 1.09 8.75
N TYR A 70 14.23 1.71 8.28
CA TYR A 70 15.28 1.06 7.50
C TYR A 70 16.61 1.83 7.62
N PRO A 71 17.80 1.17 7.77
CA PRO A 71 18.02 -0.29 7.86
C PRO A 71 17.58 -0.90 9.19
N ASP A 72 17.51 -2.24 9.24
CA ASP A 72 17.04 -3.04 10.38
C ASP A 72 17.75 -2.72 11.70
N PHE A 73 19.03 -2.35 11.69
CA PHE A 73 19.78 -2.04 12.92
C PHE A 73 19.17 -0.86 13.70
N MET A 74 18.60 0.13 13.04
CA MET A 74 17.92 1.25 13.74
C MET A 74 16.77 0.75 14.61
N VAL A 75 16.10 -0.31 14.16
CA VAL A 75 14.91 -0.86 14.79
C VAL A 75 15.27 -1.91 15.83
N LEU A 76 16.28 -2.73 15.55
CA LEU A 76 16.63 -3.92 16.32
C LEU A 76 17.74 -3.69 17.34
N ASP A 77 18.50 -2.58 17.27
CA ASP A 77 19.57 -2.32 18.23
C ASP A 77 19.00 -2.00 19.61
N PRO A 78 19.37 -2.80 20.64
CA PRO A 78 18.82 -2.64 22.00
C PRO A 78 19.15 -1.29 22.65
N ASP A 79 20.25 -0.64 22.24
CA ASP A 79 20.66 0.63 22.83
C ASP A 79 19.85 1.79 22.25
N TYR A 80 19.51 1.76 20.96
CA TYR A 80 18.59 2.74 20.37
C TYR A 80 17.18 2.60 20.91
N ASN A 81 16.74 1.39 21.19
CA ASN A 81 15.40 1.14 21.77
C ASN A 81 15.24 1.66 23.21
N LYS A 82 16.34 2.04 23.90
CA LYS A 82 16.32 2.69 25.21
C LYS A 82 16.28 4.21 25.12
N ALA A 83 16.57 4.77 23.93
CA ALA A 83 16.60 6.21 23.73
C ALA A 83 15.20 6.82 23.77
N SER A 84 15.09 8.02 24.31
CA SER A 84 13.82 8.74 24.40
C SER A 84 14.04 10.27 24.33
N THR A 85 13.02 10.96 23.85
CA THR A 85 12.89 12.41 23.92
C THR A 85 11.75 12.78 24.88
N PRO A 86 11.48 14.05 25.16
CA PRO A 86 10.29 14.45 25.93
C PRO A 86 8.97 13.94 25.36
N GLU A 87 8.91 13.63 24.06
CA GLU A 87 7.72 13.06 23.39
C GLU A 87 7.63 11.53 23.53
N GLY A 88 8.60 10.87 24.17
CA GLY A 88 8.61 9.44 24.43
C GLY A 88 9.73 8.67 23.73
N PRO A 89 9.68 7.33 23.74
CA PRO A 89 10.72 6.48 23.17
C PRO A 89 10.95 6.76 21.67
N SER A 90 12.20 6.73 21.24
CA SER A 90 12.58 6.92 19.83
C SER A 90 13.92 6.26 19.52
N ALA A 91 13.88 5.10 18.86
CA ALA A 91 15.08 4.45 18.35
C ALA A 91 15.75 5.31 17.26
N TYR A 92 14.96 6.02 16.47
CA TYR A 92 15.42 6.95 15.46
C TYR A 92 16.26 8.09 16.07
N TYR A 93 15.78 8.71 17.15
CA TYR A 93 16.56 9.70 17.89
C TYR A 93 17.87 9.11 18.42
N GLY A 94 17.83 7.87 18.96
CA GLY A 94 19.03 7.19 19.45
C GLY A 94 20.11 7.07 18.39
N TYR A 95 19.76 6.61 17.20
CA TYR A 95 20.65 6.53 16.06
C TYR A 95 21.18 7.91 15.62
N LEU A 96 20.28 8.88 15.47
CA LEU A 96 20.66 10.23 15.03
C LEU A 96 21.61 10.91 16.02
N LYS A 97 21.38 10.73 17.31
CA LYS A 97 22.25 11.28 18.35
C LYS A 97 23.66 10.70 18.28
N GLU A 98 23.78 9.38 18.10
CA GLU A 98 25.09 8.74 17.94
C GLU A 98 25.77 9.19 16.64
N LEU A 99 25.01 9.32 15.55
CA LEU A 99 25.52 9.81 14.26
C LEU A 99 26.10 11.23 14.38
N VAL A 100 25.39 12.14 15.04
CA VAL A 100 25.84 13.52 15.28
C VAL A 100 27.08 13.54 16.18
N ASP A 101 27.08 12.78 17.27
CA ASP A 101 28.21 12.66 18.19
C ASP A 101 29.46 12.08 17.51
N HIS A 102 29.27 11.11 16.62
CA HIS A 102 30.35 10.54 15.82
C HIS A 102 31.05 11.60 14.96
N HIS A 103 30.29 12.48 14.33
CA HIS A 103 30.90 13.53 13.46
C HIS A 103 31.55 14.67 14.23
N GLY A 104 31.19 14.91 15.49
CA GLY A 104 31.80 15.94 16.34
C GLY A 104 31.63 17.33 15.74
N ASP A 105 32.76 17.94 15.30
CA ASP A 105 32.76 19.32 14.77
C ASP A 105 32.19 19.43 13.33
N MET A 106 31.98 18.31 12.62
CA MET A 106 31.43 18.34 11.27
C MET A 106 29.91 18.41 11.37
N PRO A 107 29.22 19.45 10.85
CA PRO A 107 27.77 19.53 10.87
C PRO A 107 27.14 18.34 10.15
N VAL A 108 26.07 17.79 10.71
CA VAL A 108 25.30 16.70 10.11
C VAL A 108 23.95 17.23 9.63
N VAL A 109 23.63 16.99 8.37
CA VAL A 109 22.33 17.32 7.76
C VAL A 109 21.61 16.03 7.40
N ILE A 110 20.39 15.87 7.88
CA ILE A 110 19.51 14.80 7.44
C ILE A 110 18.80 15.28 6.18
N SER A 111 19.37 14.92 5.04
CA SER A 111 18.96 15.43 3.73
C SER A 111 17.75 14.70 3.13
N GLU A 112 17.33 13.59 3.73
CA GLU A 112 16.03 12.97 3.53
C GLU A 112 15.57 12.27 4.80
N TYR A 113 14.29 12.44 5.12
CA TYR A 113 13.54 11.71 6.15
C TYR A 113 12.05 11.83 5.89
N GLY A 114 11.25 10.97 6.51
CA GLY A 114 9.79 11.01 6.44
C GLY A 114 9.17 9.62 6.39
N VAL A 115 7.84 9.57 6.36
CA VAL A 115 7.05 8.36 6.12
C VAL A 115 5.99 8.63 5.07
N PRO A 116 5.65 7.64 4.22
CA PRO A 116 4.63 7.84 3.19
C PRO A 116 3.23 7.51 3.69
N SER A 117 2.20 8.13 3.09
CA SER A 117 0.79 7.81 3.28
C SER A 117 0.29 6.86 2.20
N SER A 118 0.51 5.57 2.36
CA SER A 118 0.14 4.54 1.39
C SER A 118 -0.68 3.42 2.01
N ARG A 119 -1.48 2.73 1.17
CA ARG A 119 -2.21 1.52 1.55
C ARG A 119 -1.25 0.33 1.79
N GLY A 120 -0.18 0.24 0.99
CA GLY A 120 0.87 -0.74 1.15
C GLY A 120 1.84 -0.38 2.26
N MET A 121 2.47 -1.41 2.86
CA MET A 121 3.53 -1.26 3.85
C MET A 121 4.72 -2.11 3.41
N ALA A 122 5.86 -1.46 3.18
CA ALA A 122 7.09 -2.12 2.71
C ALA A 122 8.05 -2.51 3.83
N HIS A 123 8.08 -1.76 4.94
CA HIS A 123 8.82 -2.10 6.15
C HIS A 123 7.97 -1.78 7.39
N TRP A 124 7.90 -2.72 8.30
CA TRP A 124 7.28 -2.51 9.60
C TRP A 124 8.30 -2.01 10.62
N GLN A 125 7.86 -1.14 11.53
CA GLN A 125 8.67 -0.54 12.57
C GLN A 125 7.89 -0.56 13.90
N PRO A 126 8.46 -1.04 15.03
CA PRO A 126 7.72 -1.32 16.27
C PRO A 126 7.13 -0.08 16.96
N GLN A 127 7.65 1.12 16.68
CA GLN A 127 7.11 2.37 17.23
C GLN A 127 5.97 2.95 16.37
N GLY A 128 5.62 2.27 15.26
CA GLY A 128 4.53 2.67 14.38
C GLY A 128 4.93 3.61 13.23
N TRP A 129 6.21 3.85 13.02
CA TRP A 129 6.71 4.73 11.95
C TRP A 129 7.15 3.91 10.73
N HIS A 130 6.19 3.23 10.15
CA HIS A 130 6.39 2.26 9.08
C HIS A 130 6.71 2.91 7.72
N HIS A 131 7.27 2.13 6.83
CA HIS A 131 7.34 2.49 5.41
C HIS A 131 5.99 2.19 4.74
N GLY A 132 5.04 3.09 4.88
CA GLY A 132 3.68 2.92 4.40
C GLY A 132 2.70 2.36 5.44
N GLY A 133 1.46 2.11 5.02
CA GLY A 133 0.38 1.69 5.92
C GLY A 133 -0.19 2.85 6.76
N HIS A 134 0.11 4.09 6.40
CA HIS A 134 -0.35 5.31 7.07
C HIS A 134 -1.40 6.02 6.23
N ASP A 135 -2.40 6.60 6.88
CA ASP A 135 -3.20 7.64 6.26
C ASP A 135 -2.46 8.99 6.31
N GLU A 136 -2.99 9.99 5.64
CA GLU A 136 -2.34 11.29 5.52
C GLU A 136 -2.24 12.07 6.84
N ARG A 137 -3.12 11.79 7.80
CA ARG A 137 -3.03 12.40 9.13
C ARG A 137 -1.91 11.75 9.94
N ALA A 138 -1.83 10.43 9.92
CA ALA A 138 -0.74 9.71 10.57
C ALA A 138 0.62 10.09 9.96
N GLN A 139 0.71 10.24 8.63
CA GLN A 139 1.91 10.79 7.97
C GLN A 139 2.30 12.14 8.58
N ALA A 140 1.35 13.08 8.68
CA ALA A 140 1.60 14.42 9.20
C ALA A 140 2.16 14.40 10.64
N ASP A 141 1.54 13.60 11.51
CA ASP A 141 1.93 13.49 12.91
C ASP A 141 3.32 12.85 13.08
N ILE A 142 3.61 11.81 12.29
CA ILE A 142 4.89 11.11 12.31
C ILE A 142 6.00 12.02 11.76
N ASP A 143 5.81 12.67 10.61
CA ASP A 143 6.80 13.56 10.02
C ASP A 143 7.16 14.71 10.96
N ALA A 144 6.17 15.28 11.66
CA ALA A 144 6.40 16.29 12.68
C ALA A 144 7.23 15.73 13.85
N ARG A 145 6.94 14.50 14.31
CA ARG A 145 7.71 13.83 15.35
C ARG A 145 9.15 13.60 14.92
N LEU A 146 9.37 13.05 13.73
CA LEU A 146 10.73 12.82 13.20
C LEU A 146 11.52 14.13 13.09
N THR A 147 10.88 15.22 12.67
CA THR A 147 11.50 16.53 12.60
C THR A 147 12.01 17.03 13.96
N ARG A 148 11.21 16.85 15.00
CA ARG A 148 11.60 17.21 16.38
C ARG A 148 12.72 16.30 16.90
N ASP A 149 12.68 15.01 16.56
CA ASP A 149 13.75 14.07 16.94
C ASP A 149 15.08 14.42 16.25
N ILE A 150 15.07 14.83 14.97
CA ILE A 150 16.25 15.34 14.25
C ILE A 150 16.78 16.60 14.94
N HIS A 151 15.92 17.55 15.23
CA HIS A 151 16.32 18.77 15.95
C HIS A 151 16.92 18.46 17.33
N ALA A 152 16.29 17.58 18.11
CA ALA A 152 16.75 17.19 19.43
C ALA A 152 18.09 16.45 19.41
N SER A 153 18.42 15.75 18.33
CA SER A 153 19.71 15.06 18.16
C SER A 153 20.91 16.02 18.02
N GLY A 154 20.67 17.31 17.70
CA GLY A 154 21.69 18.30 17.42
C GLY A 154 22.12 18.34 15.97
N ALA A 155 21.39 17.71 15.05
CA ALA A 155 21.62 17.83 13.62
C ALA A 155 21.51 19.29 13.16
N ALA A 156 22.37 19.68 12.21
CA ALA A 156 22.45 21.05 11.69
C ALA A 156 21.30 21.43 10.75
N GLY A 157 20.57 20.43 10.23
CA GLY A 157 19.44 20.64 9.34
C GLY A 157 18.71 19.37 8.99
N ALA A 158 17.49 19.54 8.44
CA ALA A 158 16.63 18.46 7.98
C ALA A 158 15.90 18.87 6.70
N VAL A 159 15.75 17.92 5.75
CA VAL A 159 15.02 18.09 4.49
C VAL A 159 13.98 16.98 4.41
N LEU A 160 12.70 17.36 4.51
CA LEU A 160 11.59 16.39 4.42
C LEU A 160 11.47 15.84 3.01
N PHE A 161 11.39 14.55 2.90
CA PHE A 161 11.03 13.84 1.68
C PHE A 161 9.55 13.43 1.75
N ALA A 162 8.64 13.97 0.85
CA ALA A 162 8.96 14.82 -0.27
C ALA A 162 7.94 15.96 -0.44
N ALA A 163 8.18 16.86 -1.40
CA ALA A 163 7.25 17.96 -1.69
C ALA A 163 5.96 17.48 -2.36
N ILE A 164 6.02 16.52 -3.30
CA ILE A 164 4.91 16.02 -4.10
C ILE A 164 4.98 14.51 -4.21
N ASP A 165 3.84 13.84 -4.33
CA ASP A 165 3.78 12.41 -4.65
C ASP A 165 4.39 12.11 -6.01
N GLU A 166 5.04 10.94 -6.15
CA GLU A 166 5.86 10.59 -7.30
C GLU A 166 5.45 9.23 -7.88
N TRP A 167 4.48 9.17 -8.78
CA TRP A 167 3.92 7.94 -9.33
C TRP A 167 4.95 7.02 -10.02
N PHE A 168 6.09 7.54 -10.44
CA PHE A 168 7.16 6.76 -11.08
C PHE A 168 8.05 5.98 -10.11
N LYS A 169 7.93 6.23 -8.81
CA LYS A 169 8.66 5.50 -7.76
C LYS A 169 8.21 4.06 -7.64
N LYS A 170 9.06 3.23 -7.08
CA LYS A 170 8.84 1.78 -6.91
C LYS A 170 9.52 1.29 -5.67
N ASN A 171 8.90 0.34 -5.00
CA ASN A 171 9.51 -0.36 -3.88
C ASN A 171 9.66 -1.87 -4.17
N TRP A 172 10.48 -2.52 -3.35
CA TRP A 172 10.83 -3.93 -3.50
C TRP A 172 9.64 -4.91 -3.38
N LEU A 173 8.53 -4.50 -2.74
CA LEU A 173 7.35 -5.38 -2.59
C LEU A 173 6.49 -5.48 -3.84
N VAL A 174 6.53 -4.49 -4.71
CA VAL A 174 5.63 -4.40 -5.86
C VAL A 174 6.34 -4.34 -7.21
N ILE A 175 7.64 -4.00 -7.24
CA ILE A 175 8.40 -3.80 -8.49
C ILE A 175 8.34 -5.00 -9.45
N ASP A 176 8.32 -6.22 -8.92
CA ASP A 176 8.24 -7.45 -9.73
C ASP A 176 6.87 -7.62 -10.42
N PHE A 177 5.87 -6.85 -9.98
CA PHE A 177 4.48 -6.96 -10.41
C PHE A 177 3.99 -5.73 -11.18
N GLU A 178 4.85 -4.75 -11.40
CA GLU A 178 4.58 -3.56 -12.24
C GLU A 178 5.22 -3.77 -13.61
N ASN A 179 4.48 -4.38 -14.52
CA ASN A 179 5.02 -4.84 -15.79
C ASN A 179 4.08 -4.48 -16.97
N PRO A 180 4.49 -3.70 -17.97
CA PRO A 180 5.87 -3.21 -18.19
C PRO A 180 6.24 -2.04 -17.26
N LEU A 181 7.44 -2.09 -16.72
CA LEU A 181 7.91 -1.21 -15.66
C LEU A 181 8.01 0.27 -16.06
N GLU A 182 8.26 0.58 -17.32
CA GLU A 182 8.33 1.95 -17.84
C GLU A 182 6.98 2.66 -17.86
N ARG A 183 5.87 1.94 -17.69
CA ARG A 183 4.52 2.48 -17.67
C ARG A 183 4.01 2.77 -16.24
N ASN A 184 4.74 2.41 -15.20
CA ASN A 184 4.30 2.63 -13.82
C ASN A 184 3.97 4.09 -13.51
N ARG A 185 4.63 5.05 -14.17
CA ARG A 185 4.35 6.49 -14.07
C ARG A 185 2.98 6.93 -14.59
N LEU A 186 2.27 6.06 -15.29
CA LEU A 186 0.97 6.38 -15.90
C LEU A 186 -0.22 6.12 -14.96
N TRP A 187 0.03 5.57 -13.79
CA TRP A 187 -0.99 5.24 -12.82
C TRP A 187 -0.45 5.30 -11.39
N LEU A 188 -1.32 5.56 -10.43
CA LEU A 188 -0.96 5.51 -9.02
C LEU A 188 -1.16 4.09 -8.50
N ASN A 189 -0.11 3.51 -7.91
CA ASN A 189 -0.21 2.27 -7.16
C ASN A 189 -0.27 2.55 -5.66
N PRO A 190 -1.45 2.58 -5.01
CA PRO A 190 -1.56 2.81 -3.57
C PRO A 190 -0.88 1.74 -2.70
N LEU A 191 -0.46 0.62 -3.30
CA LEU A 191 0.31 -0.43 -2.62
C LEU A 191 1.81 -0.14 -2.63
N ASP A 192 2.26 0.79 -3.47
CA ASP A 192 3.65 1.25 -3.50
C ASP A 192 3.85 2.39 -2.51
N ALA A 193 4.60 2.11 -1.44
CA ALA A 193 4.89 3.10 -0.41
C ALA A 193 5.67 4.30 -0.96
N GLU A 194 6.61 4.05 -1.88
CA GLU A 194 7.51 5.09 -2.45
C GLU A 194 6.77 6.18 -3.23
N GLN A 195 5.57 5.91 -3.73
CA GLN A 195 4.81 6.87 -4.52
C GLN A 195 4.12 7.97 -3.70
N ASN A 196 4.05 7.86 -2.36
CA ASN A 196 3.11 8.63 -1.54
C ASN A 196 3.76 9.45 -0.42
N TYR A 197 5.01 9.85 -0.57
CA TYR A 197 5.72 10.68 0.43
C TYR A 197 5.36 12.16 0.42
N GLY A 198 4.76 12.65 -0.67
CA GLY A 198 4.49 14.06 -0.85
C GLY A 198 3.64 14.67 0.27
N ILE A 199 3.89 15.95 0.59
CA ILE A 199 2.96 16.81 1.35
C ILE A 199 1.90 17.43 0.44
N ILE A 200 2.09 17.28 -0.88
CA ILE A 200 1.11 17.57 -1.92
C ILE A 200 0.80 16.25 -2.62
N ALA A 201 -0.45 15.80 -2.52
CA ALA A 201 -0.91 14.60 -3.20
C ALA A 201 -1.06 14.83 -4.70
N MET A 202 -0.69 13.80 -5.49
CA MET A 202 -1.13 13.65 -6.87
C MET A 202 -2.30 12.66 -6.91
N ARG A 203 -3.55 13.18 -6.88
CA ARG A 203 -4.76 12.34 -6.92
C ARG A 203 -5.05 11.89 -8.33
N ALA A 204 -5.43 10.61 -8.48
CA ALA A 204 -5.94 10.08 -9.74
C ALA A 204 -7.24 10.75 -10.16
N GLY A 205 -7.48 10.84 -11.47
CA GLY A 205 -8.69 11.42 -12.05
C GLY A 205 -8.74 12.95 -12.02
N VAL A 206 -9.83 13.50 -12.55
CA VAL A 206 -10.09 14.94 -12.55
C VAL A 206 -10.85 15.32 -11.28
N ARG A 207 -10.49 16.42 -10.65
CA ARG A 207 -11.07 16.90 -9.37
C ARG A 207 -12.60 16.88 -9.35
N ASP A 208 -13.24 17.37 -10.41
CA ASP A 208 -14.70 17.50 -10.48
C ASP A 208 -15.44 16.17 -10.67
N SER A 209 -14.73 15.09 -10.94
CA SER A 209 -15.26 13.74 -11.10
C SER A 209 -14.61 12.71 -10.18
N ALA A 210 -13.96 13.16 -9.13
CA ALA A 210 -13.37 12.30 -8.12
C ALA A 210 -14.43 11.42 -7.46
N MET A 211 -14.11 10.13 -7.31
CA MET A 211 -14.98 9.15 -6.64
C MET A 211 -14.78 9.23 -5.13
N SER A 212 -15.86 9.18 -4.38
CA SER A 212 -15.86 9.10 -2.92
C SER A 212 -16.40 7.76 -2.45
N ILE A 213 -16.00 7.33 -1.26
CA ILE A 213 -16.56 6.15 -0.60
C ILE A 213 -17.42 6.66 0.56
N ASP A 214 -18.63 7.13 0.26
CA ASP A 214 -19.50 7.81 1.22
C ASP A 214 -20.94 7.28 1.31
N GLY A 215 -21.26 6.23 0.54
CA GLY A 215 -22.59 5.58 0.50
C GLY A 215 -23.63 6.40 -0.28
N ARG A 216 -23.20 7.33 -1.12
CA ARG A 216 -24.08 8.19 -1.91
C ARG A 216 -23.93 7.91 -3.41
N ALA A 217 -24.99 8.17 -4.15
CA ALA A 217 -25.01 7.91 -5.59
C ALA A 217 -24.52 9.10 -6.46
N ASN A 218 -24.02 10.16 -5.84
CA ASN A 218 -23.75 11.43 -6.54
C ASN A 218 -22.70 11.30 -7.64
N ASP A 219 -21.59 10.67 -7.33
CA ASP A 219 -20.44 10.47 -8.17
C ASP A 219 -20.61 9.28 -9.14
N TRP A 220 -21.68 8.49 -8.94
CA TRP A 220 -22.10 7.46 -9.87
C TRP A 220 -23.05 7.95 -10.98
N ARG A 221 -23.34 9.25 -11.02
CA ARG A 221 -24.20 9.82 -12.06
C ARG A 221 -23.65 9.53 -13.45
N GLY A 222 -24.51 9.01 -14.34
CA GLY A 222 -24.13 8.62 -15.69
C GLY A 222 -23.44 7.25 -15.79
N ALA A 223 -23.10 6.60 -14.68
CA ALA A 223 -22.66 5.22 -14.72
C ALA A 223 -23.84 4.29 -15.03
N LYS A 224 -23.66 3.46 -16.04
CA LYS A 224 -24.63 2.39 -16.35
C LYS A 224 -24.36 1.20 -15.44
N ALA A 225 -25.41 0.71 -14.78
CA ALA A 225 -25.31 -0.54 -14.02
C ALA A 225 -24.89 -1.69 -14.95
N LEU A 226 -23.93 -2.48 -14.51
CA LEU A 226 -23.53 -3.72 -15.19
C LEU A 226 -24.65 -4.76 -15.07
N TYR A 227 -25.28 -4.81 -13.91
CA TYR A 227 -26.45 -5.64 -13.62
C TYR A 227 -27.55 -4.83 -12.94
N SER A 228 -28.80 -5.18 -13.28
CA SER A 228 -30.00 -4.72 -12.56
C SER A 228 -30.94 -5.91 -12.36
N SER A 229 -31.43 -6.06 -11.14
CA SER A 229 -32.41 -7.08 -10.83
C SER A 229 -33.75 -6.75 -11.51
N ALA A 230 -34.44 -7.79 -12.05
CA ALA A 230 -35.80 -7.67 -12.54
C ALA A 230 -36.83 -7.80 -11.41
N ALA A 231 -36.44 -8.19 -10.20
CA ALA A 231 -37.32 -8.34 -9.05
C ALA A 231 -37.84 -6.99 -8.57
N GLN A 232 -39.05 -6.98 -8.05
CA GLN A 232 -39.59 -5.76 -7.42
C GLN A 232 -38.77 -5.39 -6.21
N PRO A 233 -38.41 -4.10 -6.05
CA PRO A 233 -37.62 -3.63 -4.91
C PRO A 233 -38.28 -3.97 -3.58
N SER A 234 -37.55 -4.54 -2.65
CA SER A 234 -37.96 -4.82 -1.27
C SER A 234 -36.85 -4.35 -0.28
N ASN A 235 -37.17 -4.43 1.00
CA ASN A 235 -36.17 -4.13 2.07
C ASN A 235 -35.55 -5.40 2.64
N GLU A 236 -35.63 -6.53 1.91
CA GLU A 236 -35.00 -7.77 2.37
C GLU A 236 -33.47 -7.68 2.19
N PRO A 237 -32.68 -7.99 3.24
CA PRO A 237 -31.22 -7.85 3.20
C PRO A 237 -30.54 -8.70 2.10
N LEU A 238 -31.12 -9.87 1.78
CA LEU A 238 -30.60 -10.76 0.73
C LEU A 238 -30.88 -10.27 -0.69
N GLN A 239 -31.76 -9.27 -0.87
CA GLN A 239 -32.10 -8.78 -2.20
C GLN A 239 -30.95 -7.98 -2.81
N LEU A 240 -30.49 -8.41 -3.97
CA LEU A 240 -29.57 -7.67 -4.84
C LEU A 240 -30.37 -6.81 -5.81
N ARG A 241 -30.12 -5.49 -5.84
CA ARG A 241 -30.84 -4.55 -6.71
C ARG A 241 -30.06 -4.22 -7.98
N SER A 242 -28.82 -3.79 -7.83
CA SER A 242 -27.95 -3.47 -8.96
C SER A 242 -26.49 -3.59 -8.60
N PHE A 243 -25.64 -3.72 -9.62
CA PHE A 243 -24.20 -3.71 -9.50
C PHE A 243 -23.60 -2.83 -10.58
N SER A 244 -22.73 -1.90 -10.20
CA SER A 244 -22.06 -0.94 -11.09
C SER A 244 -20.56 -0.94 -10.89
N VAL A 245 -19.83 -0.64 -11.96
CA VAL A 245 -18.37 -0.63 -11.97
C VAL A 245 -17.86 0.66 -12.62
N ARG A 246 -16.86 1.29 -12.04
CA ARG A 246 -16.09 2.41 -12.58
C ARG A 246 -14.61 2.25 -12.28
N SER A 247 -13.76 3.06 -12.89
CA SER A 247 -12.33 3.10 -12.59
C SER A 247 -11.74 4.47 -12.85
N ASP A 248 -10.58 4.70 -12.26
CA ASP A 248 -9.67 5.78 -12.58
C ASP A 248 -8.21 5.26 -12.65
N GLU A 249 -7.25 6.15 -12.65
CA GLU A 249 -5.83 5.83 -12.77
C GLU A 249 -5.22 5.18 -11.51
N ALA A 250 -6.00 5.02 -10.42
CA ALA A 250 -5.55 4.39 -9.17
C ALA A 250 -6.39 3.19 -8.76
N TYR A 251 -7.70 3.22 -9.05
CA TYR A 251 -8.65 2.30 -8.44
C TYR A 251 -9.68 1.75 -9.41
N LEU A 252 -10.13 0.54 -9.10
CA LEU A 252 -11.40 -0.03 -9.52
C LEU A 252 -12.45 0.32 -8.45
N TYR A 253 -13.58 0.87 -8.85
CA TYR A 253 -14.72 1.20 -7.98
C TYR A 253 -15.89 0.29 -8.27
N LEU A 254 -16.45 -0.29 -7.21
CA LEU A 254 -17.62 -1.15 -7.27
C LEU A 254 -18.75 -0.56 -6.42
N ARG A 255 -19.97 -0.58 -6.92
CA ARG A 255 -21.15 -0.23 -6.16
C ARG A 255 -22.17 -1.37 -6.23
N LEU A 256 -22.58 -1.83 -5.07
CA LEU A 256 -23.64 -2.81 -4.90
C LEU A 256 -24.82 -2.16 -4.18
N ASP A 257 -25.97 -2.15 -4.83
CA ASP A 257 -27.22 -1.72 -4.22
C ASP A 257 -28.01 -2.95 -3.75
N VAL A 258 -28.39 -2.96 -2.48
CA VAL A 258 -29.11 -4.07 -1.83
C VAL A 258 -30.43 -3.62 -1.25
N GLY A 259 -31.28 -4.54 -0.82
CA GLY A 259 -32.53 -4.20 -0.16
C GLY A 259 -32.31 -3.37 1.10
N ARG A 260 -31.46 -3.86 1.99
CA ARG A 260 -31.03 -3.21 3.23
C ARG A 260 -29.73 -3.84 3.69
N VAL A 261 -28.82 -3.03 4.25
CA VAL A 261 -27.61 -3.57 4.88
C VAL A 261 -27.93 -4.08 6.30
N ASP A 262 -27.76 -5.39 6.49
CA ASP A 262 -27.90 -6.06 7.79
C ASP A 262 -26.98 -7.29 7.82
N TRP A 263 -25.78 -7.09 8.36
CA TRP A 263 -24.71 -8.10 8.36
C TRP A 263 -25.04 -9.36 9.17
N THR A 264 -26.07 -9.32 10.02
CA THR A 264 -26.51 -10.49 10.77
C THR A 264 -27.42 -11.42 9.94
N ARG A 265 -27.98 -10.91 8.84
CA ARG A 265 -28.92 -11.60 7.95
C ARG A 265 -28.42 -11.80 6.53
N ALA A 266 -27.52 -10.94 6.06
CA ALA A 266 -26.97 -11.02 4.72
C ALA A 266 -25.51 -10.61 4.68
N ASN A 267 -24.69 -11.44 4.06
CA ASN A 267 -23.34 -11.15 3.63
C ASN A 267 -23.28 -11.24 2.10
N TYR A 268 -22.25 -10.67 1.50
CA TYR A 268 -22.16 -10.56 0.05
C TYR A 268 -20.80 -11.04 -0.43
N LEU A 269 -20.80 -11.81 -1.52
CA LEU A 269 -19.61 -12.24 -2.24
C LEU A 269 -19.61 -11.59 -3.63
N ILE A 270 -18.47 -11.07 -4.06
CA ILE A 270 -18.29 -10.60 -5.42
C ILE A 270 -17.10 -11.37 -6.00
N GLY A 271 -17.38 -12.36 -6.86
CA GLY A 271 -16.36 -13.06 -7.62
C GLY A 271 -15.85 -12.18 -8.76
N ILE A 272 -14.53 -12.15 -8.94
CA ILE A 272 -13.83 -11.30 -9.91
C ILE A 272 -12.94 -12.20 -10.76
N ASP A 273 -13.25 -12.28 -12.05
CA ASP A 273 -12.41 -12.84 -13.12
C ASP A 273 -11.63 -11.68 -13.75
N THR A 274 -10.31 -11.73 -13.69
CA THR A 274 -9.43 -10.65 -14.14
C THR A 274 -8.81 -10.92 -15.52
N TYR A 275 -8.90 -12.15 -16.03
CA TYR A 275 -8.24 -12.50 -17.29
C TYR A 275 -9.10 -13.36 -18.22
N ARG A 276 -9.22 -14.65 -17.94
CA ARG A 276 -9.92 -15.61 -18.80
C ARG A 276 -10.96 -16.34 -18.00
N ARG A 277 -12.18 -16.41 -18.55
CA ARG A 277 -13.35 -17.02 -17.91
C ARG A 277 -13.19 -18.51 -17.54
N ASP A 278 -12.26 -19.21 -18.17
CA ASP A 278 -11.99 -20.63 -17.96
C ASP A 278 -10.87 -20.89 -16.94
N LEU A 279 -10.28 -19.83 -16.35
CA LEU A 279 -9.25 -19.88 -15.32
C LEU A 279 -9.80 -19.39 -13.97
N GLY A 280 -9.07 -19.64 -12.87
CA GLY A 280 -9.54 -19.33 -11.52
C GLY A 280 -10.56 -20.36 -10.98
N ASP A 281 -11.10 -20.12 -9.79
CA ASP A 281 -12.03 -21.05 -9.13
C ASP A 281 -13.48 -20.86 -9.60
N MET A 282 -14.10 -21.93 -10.04
CA MET A 282 -15.49 -21.97 -10.53
C MET A 282 -16.52 -22.04 -9.39
N ARG A 283 -16.12 -21.89 -8.12
CA ARG A 283 -17.02 -21.96 -6.97
C ARG A 283 -16.81 -20.82 -6.00
N PHE A 284 -17.90 -20.33 -5.47
CA PHE A 284 -17.84 -19.39 -4.36
C PHE A 284 -17.45 -20.07 -3.04
N PRO A 285 -16.66 -19.40 -2.18
CA PRO A 285 -16.39 -19.86 -0.83
C PRO A 285 -17.69 -19.95 -0.02
N TYR A 286 -17.70 -20.75 1.05
CA TYR A 286 -18.80 -20.93 2.01
C TYR A 286 -20.10 -21.47 1.44
N THR A 287 -20.58 -20.91 0.34
CA THR A 287 -21.83 -21.29 -0.30
C THR A 287 -21.67 -22.52 -1.19
N GLY A 288 -20.49 -22.70 -1.78
CA GLY A 288 -20.21 -23.75 -2.77
C GLY A 288 -20.97 -23.58 -4.09
N ALA A 289 -21.58 -22.39 -4.30
CA ALA A 289 -22.34 -22.11 -5.51
C ALA A 289 -21.41 -22.09 -6.73
N ALA A 290 -21.77 -22.83 -7.77
CA ALA A 290 -21.00 -22.90 -8.99
C ALA A 290 -21.14 -21.62 -9.82
N SER A 291 -20.09 -21.29 -10.56
CA SER A 291 -20.06 -20.20 -11.54
C SER A 291 -19.74 -20.74 -12.93
N ASN A 292 -20.10 -19.98 -13.96
CA ASN A 292 -19.73 -20.23 -15.35
C ASN A 292 -18.52 -19.37 -15.81
N VAL A 293 -17.90 -18.68 -14.87
CA VAL A 293 -16.61 -18.03 -15.00
C VAL A 293 -15.80 -18.31 -13.74
N GLY A 294 -14.51 -18.52 -13.87
CA GLY A 294 -13.62 -18.69 -12.73
C GLY A 294 -13.26 -17.35 -12.09
N PHE A 295 -12.91 -17.37 -10.83
CA PHE A 295 -12.56 -16.18 -10.08
C PHE A 295 -11.13 -16.33 -9.57
N GLU A 296 -10.26 -15.40 -9.93
CA GLU A 296 -8.96 -15.24 -9.27
C GLU A 296 -9.14 -14.62 -7.89
N PHE A 297 -10.15 -13.78 -7.72
CA PHE A 297 -10.42 -13.07 -6.48
C PHE A 297 -11.89 -13.13 -6.08
N VAL A 298 -12.12 -13.09 -4.77
CA VAL A 298 -13.48 -12.94 -4.21
C VAL A 298 -13.45 -11.85 -3.13
N LEU A 299 -14.27 -10.81 -3.30
CA LEU A 299 -14.61 -9.91 -2.20
C LEU A 299 -15.60 -10.61 -1.29
N ASP A 300 -15.25 -10.70 -0.02
CA ASP A 300 -16.07 -11.28 1.05
C ASP A 300 -16.48 -10.15 2.01
N LEU A 301 -17.71 -9.66 1.88
CA LEU A 301 -18.25 -8.55 2.65
C LEU A 301 -19.09 -9.06 3.82
N ARG A 302 -18.56 -8.94 5.04
CA ARG A 302 -19.14 -9.44 6.29
C ARG A 302 -19.25 -8.40 7.40
N GLY A 303 -19.31 -7.14 7.03
CA GLY A 303 -19.32 -6.02 7.97
C GLY A 303 -17.95 -5.41 8.23
N PRO A 304 -17.93 -4.31 9.00
CA PRO A 304 -16.75 -3.41 9.09
C PRO A 304 -15.45 -4.07 9.53
N ALA A 305 -15.50 -5.08 10.38
CA ALA A 305 -14.31 -5.71 10.95
C ALA A 305 -13.77 -6.90 10.16
N ASN A 306 -14.58 -7.49 9.25
CA ASN A 306 -14.28 -8.82 8.68
C ASN A 306 -14.31 -8.87 7.16
N SER A 307 -14.58 -7.74 6.50
CA SER A 307 -14.62 -7.70 5.03
C SER A 307 -13.22 -7.74 4.44
N ARG A 308 -13.04 -8.53 3.39
CA ARG A 308 -11.72 -8.75 2.77
C ARG A 308 -11.79 -9.14 1.30
N LEU A 309 -10.69 -8.95 0.62
CA LEU A 309 -10.39 -9.57 -0.66
C LEU A 309 -9.67 -10.89 -0.40
N LEU A 310 -10.19 -11.95 -0.97
CA LEU A 310 -9.60 -13.30 -0.99
C LEU A 310 -9.02 -13.60 -2.36
N VAL A 311 -8.05 -14.52 -2.42
CA VAL A 311 -7.41 -14.93 -3.67
C VAL A 311 -7.45 -16.46 -3.83
N ASP A 312 -7.71 -16.93 -5.05
CA ASP A 312 -7.56 -18.35 -5.38
C ASP A 312 -6.11 -18.79 -5.17
N PRO A 313 -5.84 -19.88 -4.41
CA PRO A 313 -4.48 -20.27 -4.01
C PRO A 313 -3.43 -20.33 -5.12
N PRO A 314 -3.71 -20.79 -6.35
CA PRO A 314 -2.75 -20.73 -7.45
C PRO A 314 -2.31 -19.31 -7.83
N TYR A 315 -3.17 -18.32 -7.60
CA TYR A 315 -2.92 -16.89 -7.89
C TYR A 315 -2.34 -16.12 -6.70
N ASN A 316 -2.09 -16.78 -5.56
CA ASN A 316 -1.54 -16.10 -4.39
C ASN A 316 -0.02 -15.88 -4.55
N LEU A 317 0.38 -14.65 -4.87
CA LEU A 317 1.79 -14.26 -5.06
C LEU A 317 2.60 -14.29 -3.77
N TYR A 318 1.97 -13.99 -2.65
CA TYR A 318 2.64 -13.77 -1.38
C TYR A 318 2.52 -15.01 -0.47
N ARG A 319 3.25 -16.05 -0.82
CA ARG A 319 3.30 -17.24 0.05
C ARG A 319 4.36 -17.05 1.11
N ILE A 320 3.94 -17.03 2.36
CA ILE A 320 4.81 -16.82 3.50
C ILE A 320 4.81 -18.08 4.35
N VAL A 321 5.99 -18.65 4.57
CA VAL A 321 6.21 -19.75 5.52
C VAL A 321 7.26 -19.32 6.52
N ASP A 322 6.97 -19.45 7.81
CA ASP A 322 7.83 -19.05 8.93
C ASP A 322 8.41 -17.63 8.80
N GLY A 323 7.61 -16.72 8.21
CA GLY A 323 7.99 -15.33 8.03
C GLY A 323 8.93 -15.05 6.86
N TYR A 324 9.24 -16.06 6.06
CA TYR A 324 10.00 -15.89 4.82
C TYR A 324 9.07 -15.98 3.62
N ARG A 325 9.32 -15.13 2.64
CA ARG A 325 8.66 -15.19 1.35
C ARG A 325 9.19 -16.39 0.58
N ILE A 326 8.35 -17.42 0.36
CA ILE A 326 8.73 -18.61 -0.37
C ILE A 326 8.15 -18.57 -1.77
N TYR A 327 9.05 -18.42 -2.75
CA TYR A 327 8.72 -18.45 -4.18
C TYR A 327 8.55 -19.88 -4.75
N ASN A 328 8.51 -20.93 -3.90
CA ASN A 328 8.55 -22.34 -4.33
C ASN A 328 7.24 -22.88 -4.90
N ARG A 329 6.15 -22.13 -4.79
CA ARG A 329 4.95 -22.48 -5.53
C ARG A 329 4.79 -21.47 -6.64
N PRO A 330 4.96 -21.89 -7.89
CA PRO A 330 4.78 -20.97 -9.01
C PRO A 330 3.36 -20.44 -8.97
N PHE A 331 3.25 -19.12 -9.18
CA PHE A 331 2.00 -18.50 -9.57
C PHE A 331 1.55 -19.17 -10.86
N ARG A 332 0.31 -19.64 -10.91
CA ARG A 332 -0.22 -20.36 -12.08
C ARG A 332 -1.64 -19.94 -12.36
N SER A 333 -1.85 -19.47 -13.56
CA SER A 333 -3.19 -19.23 -14.09
C SER A 333 -3.78 -20.56 -14.57
N GLN A 334 -4.64 -21.16 -13.76
CA GLN A 334 -5.21 -22.47 -14.01
C GLN A 334 -6.66 -22.54 -13.54
N PRO A 335 -7.49 -23.45 -14.09
CA PRO A 335 -8.83 -23.73 -13.57
C PRO A 335 -8.75 -24.31 -12.15
N ASN A 336 -9.75 -23.98 -11.31
CA ASN A 336 -9.97 -24.55 -10.00
C ASN A 336 -11.50 -24.72 -9.75
N GLU A 337 -11.89 -25.64 -8.87
CA GLU A 337 -13.30 -25.92 -8.54
C GLU A 337 -13.50 -26.30 -7.08
N ASP A 338 -12.54 -26.00 -6.20
CA ASP A 338 -12.61 -26.44 -4.80
C ASP A 338 -13.29 -25.42 -3.87
N GLY A 339 -13.51 -24.19 -4.32
CA GLY A 339 -14.10 -23.11 -3.54
C GLY A 339 -13.27 -22.67 -2.33
N GLN A 340 -11.96 -22.96 -2.34
CA GLN A 340 -11.03 -22.56 -1.29
C GLN A 340 -10.30 -21.30 -1.72
N TYR A 341 -10.20 -20.35 -0.81
CA TYR A 341 -9.51 -19.08 -1.06
C TYR A 341 -8.60 -18.75 0.10
N ASP A 342 -7.46 -18.17 -0.23
CA ASP A 342 -6.47 -17.69 0.73
C ASP A 342 -6.72 -16.22 1.11
N SER A 343 -6.30 -15.82 2.31
CA SER A 343 -6.04 -14.42 2.64
C SER A 343 -4.74 -13.96 1.98
N ILE A 344 -4.68 -12.66 1.60
CA ILE A 344 -3.52 -12.07 0.94
C ILE A 344 -2.54 -11.55 2.00
N ARG A 345 -1.69 -12.42 2.53
CA ARG A 345 -0.71 -12.06 3.55
C ARG A 345 0.60 -11.58 2.95
N VAL A 346 1.14 -10.51 3.51
CA VAL A 346 2.42 -9.90 3.11
C VAL A 346 3.35 -9.84 4.30
N ALA A 347 4.64 -10.09 4.10
CA ALA A 347 5.69 -9.94 5.12
C ALA A 347 6.62 -8.78 4.73
N PRO A 348 6.41 -7.58 5.28
CA PRO A 348 7.32 -6.46 5.06
C PRO A 348 8.68 -6.68 5.73
N ASN A 349 8.71 -7.41 6.84
CA ASN A 349 9.96 -7.77 7.51
C ASN A 349 10.06 -9.28 7.64
N ARG A 350 11.20 -9.82 7.26
CA ARG A 350 11.54 -11.23 7.48
C ARG A 350 11.94 -11.47 8.94
N ARG A 351 11.90 -12.73 9.37
CA ARG A 351 12.47 -13.13 10.65
C ARG A 351 13.97 -12.84 10.68
N ARG A 352 14.46 -12.28 11.77
CA ARG A 352 15.87 -11.97 11.99
C ARG A 352 16.34 -12.53 13.32
N ILE A 353 17.60 -12.91 13.38
CA ILE A 353 18.27 -13.28 14.62
C ILE A 353 19.35 -12.23 14.87
N GLY A 354 19.13 -11.39 15.86
CA GLY A 354 20.04 -10.31 16.20
C GLY A 354 21.39 -10.79 16.72
N ARG A 355 22.40 -9.90 16.73
CA ARG A 355 23.74 -10.19 17.26
C ARG A 355 23.76 -10.60 18.73
N ASN A 356 22.70 -10.27 19.47
CA ASN A 356 22.47 -10.66 20.85
C ASN A 356 21.77 -12.03 20.99
N ASN A 357 21.63 -12.79 19.90
CA ASN A 357 20.86 -14.02 19.78
C ASN A 357 19.37 -13.90 20.14
N VAL A 358 18.82 -12.70 20.10
CA VAL A 358 17.38 -12.49 20.23
C VAL A 358 16.73 -12.78 18.88
N ASP A 359 15.67 -13.58 18.92
CA ASP A 359 14.83 -13.89 17.76
C ASP A 359 13.78 -12.79 17.56
N TYR A 360 13.86 -12.10 16.44
CA TYR A 360 12.89 -11.10 16.00
C TYR A 360 11.99 -11.75 14.95
N PRO A 361 10.74 -12.08 15.32
CA PRO A 361 9.82 -12.74 14.41
C PRO A 361 9.50 -11.85 13.21
N ALA A 362 9.18 -12.48 12.08
CA ALA A 362 8.68 -11.74 10.93
C ALA A 362 7.40 -11.01 11.27
N TYR A 363 7.26 -9.80 10.76
CA TYR A 363 5.98 -9.11 10.76
C TYR A 363 5.18 -9.46 9.51
N THR A 364 3.94 -9.85 9.68
CA THR A 364 3.02 -10.15 8.57
C THR A 364 1.68 -9.48 8.80
N TYR A 365 1.06 -9.00 7.72
CA TYR A 365 -0.29 -8.45 7.77
C TYR A 365 -1.14 -8.97 6.61
N ASP A 366 -2.47 -8.95 6.77
CA ASP A 366 -3.42 -9.30 5.72
C ASP A 366 -3.70 -8.08 4.86
N ARG A 367 -3.08 -8.00 3.67
CA ARG A 367 -3.31 -6.94 2.69
C ARG A 367 -4.74 -6.96 2.15
N GLY A 368 -5.36 -8.14 2.13
CA GLY A 368 -6.73 -8.31 1.66
C GLY A 368 -7.78 -7.75 2.63
N LEU A 369 -7.44 -7.52 3.92
CA LEU A 369 -8.38 -6.94 4.88
C LEU A 369 -8.76 -5.52 4.46
N LEU A 370 -10.06 -5.27 4.26
CA LEU A 370 -10.56 -4.00 3.76
C LEU A 370 -10.82 -2.99 4.87
N VAL A 371 -10.31 -1.78 4.69
CA VAL A 371 -10.48 -0.66 5.63
C VAL A 371 -11.86 -0.02 5.42
N HIS A 372 -12.69 -0.01 6.48
CA HIS A 372 -14.01 0.63 6.45
C HIS A 372 -13.91 2.14 6.71
N ALA A 373 -14.56 2.96 5.89
CA ALA A 373 -14.46 4.42 5.93
C ALA A 373 -14.88 5.06 7.28
N LEU A 374 -15.93 4.54 7.93
CA LEU A 374 -16.43 5.13 9.18
C LEU A 374 -15.56 4.88 10.41
N GLN A 375 -14.68 3.87 10.40
CA GLN A 375 -13.92 3.51 11.58
C GLN A 375 -12.86 4.56 11.95
N SER A 376 -12.40 5.36 10.99
CA SER A 376 -11.26 6.27 11.20
C SER A 376 -11.30 7.58 10.42
N GLN A 377 -12.26 7.81 9.54
CA GLN A 377 -12.22 8.90 8.54
C GLN A 377 -10.88 8.93 7.78
N THR A 378 -10.34 7.74 7.52
CA THR A 378 -9.01 7.57 6.98
C THR A 378 -8.98 7.68 5.46
N THR A 379 -7.91 8.24 4.91
CA THR A 379 -7.67 8.26 3.46
C THR A 379 -7.36 6.86 2.89
N LEU A 380 -7.13 5.85 3.75
CA LEU A 380 -6.93 4.46 3.36
C LEU A 380 -8.23 3.66 3.19
N ALA A 381 -9.40 4.28 3.37
CA ALA A 381 -10.68 3.59 3.29
C ALA A 381 -10.85 2.83 1.95
N ASP A 382 -11.13 1.54 2.03
CA ASP A 382 -11.41 0.69 0.87
C ASP A 382 -12.92 0.58 0.58
N TRP A 383 -13.77 0.74 1.60
CA TRP A 383 -15.20 0.56 1.41
C TRP A 383 -16.07 1.24 2.46
N TYR A 384 -17.32 1.42 2.11
CA TYR A 384 -18.37 1.90 3.00
C TYR A 384 -19.73 1.29 2.64
N ALA A 385 -20.59 1.11 3.64
CA ALA A 385 -21.96 0.68 3.46
C ALA A 385 -22.92 1.59 4.23
N ASP A 386 -23.86 2.22 3.51
CA ASP A 386 -24.93 2.99 4.14
C ASP A 386 -26.15 2.10 4.38
N SER A 387 -26.48 1.91 5.65
CA SER A 387 -27.63 1.10 6.06
C SER A 387 -28.98 1.70 5.67
N THR A 388 -29.05 3.00 5.44
CA THR A 388 -30.29 3.70 5.11
C THR A 388 -30.66 3.57 3.63
N SER A 389 -29.67 3.79 2.75
CA SER A 389 -29.85 3.71 1.30
C SER A 389 -29.73 2.29 0.75
N GLY A 390 -29.04 1.41 1.47
CA GLY A 390 -28.67 0.07 0.98
C GLY A 390 -27.55 0.11 -0.06
N ILE A 391 -26.73 1.16 -0.07
CA ILE A 391 -25.59 1.31 -0.98
C ILE A 391 -24.32 0.81 -0.29
N ILE A 392 -23.59 -0.05 -0.97
CA ILE A 392 -22.25 -0.52 -0.59
C ILE A 392 -21.29 -0.07 -1.67
N GLU A 393 -20.30 0.73 -1.31
CA GLU A 393 -19.25 1.22 -2.20
C GLU A 393 -17.92 0.64 -1.81
N ILE A 394 -17.16 0.19 -2.80
CA ILE A 394 -15.84 -0.42 -2.62
C ILE A 394 -14.88 0.23 -3.63
N ARG A 395 -13.67 0.52 -3.22
CA ARG A 395 -12.54 0.80 -4.13
C ARG A 395 -11.41 -0.17 -3.88
N LEU A 396 -10.86 -0.72 -4.94
CA LEU A 396 -9.72 -1.63 -4.90
C LEU A 396 -8.58 -1.00 -5.69
N ALA A 397 -7.41 -0.86 -5.07
CA ALA A 397 -6.21 -0.53 -5.82
C ALA A 397 -5.96 -1.58 -6.90
N TRP A 398 -5.58 -1.16 -8.10
CA TRP A 398 -5.37 -2.06 -9.24
C TRP A 398 -4.42 -3.22 -8.90
N GLY A 399 -3.33 -2.92 -8.16
CA GLY A 399 -2.37 -3.94 -7.74
C GLY A 399 -2.93 -5.00 -6.79
N MET A 400 -4.07 -4.76 -6.10
CA MET A 400 -4.74 -5.77 -5.27
C MET A 400 -5.33 -6.90 -6.12
N LEU A 401 -5.64 -6.62 -7.39
CA LEU A 401 -6.21 -7.55 -8.36
C LEU A 401 -5.16 -8.07 -9.35
N HIS A 402 -3.88 -7.96 -9.02
CA HIS A 402 -2.75 -8.34 -9.88
C HIS A 402 -2.77 -7.65 -11.26
N VAL A 403 -3.38 -6.47 -11.35
CA VAL A 403 -3.19 -5.60 -12.51
C VAL A 403 -1.79 -5.02 -12.43
N THR A 404 -0.99 -5.26 -13.44
CA THR A 404 0.41 -4.84 -13.52
C THR A 404 0.57 -3.50 -14.22
N ASP A 405 -0.36 -3.17 -15.12
CA ASP A 405 -0.50 -1.86 -15.76
C ASP A 405 -1.96 -1.61 -16.18
N PRO A 406 -2.73 -0.83 -15.44
CA PRO A 406 -4.10 -0.51 -15.82
C PRO A 406 -4.17 0.38 -17.07
N SER A 407 -3.12 1.15 -17.38
CA SER A 407 -3.10 2.03 -18.55
C SER A 407 -3.14 1.27 -19.87
N SER A 408 -2.64 0.02 -19.89
CA SER A 408 -2.68 -0.89 -21.05
C SER A 408 -3.54 -2.14 -20.82
N ARG A 409 -4.31 -2.21 -19.73
CA ARG A 409 -5.09 -3.39 -19.34
C ARG A 409 -4.24 -4.66 -19.21
N THR A 410 -3.08 -4.53 -18.60
CA THR A 410 -2.17 -5.65 -18.39
C THR A 410 -2.35 -6.23 -17.00
N VAL A 411 -2.53 -7.55 -16.93
CA VAL A 411 -2.67 -8.33 -15.70
C VAL A 411 -1.57 -9.39 -15.62
N LEU A 412 -1.29 -9.87 -14.42
CA LEU A 412 -0.32 -10.92 -14.20
C LEU A 412 -0.88 -12.27 -14.64
N HIS A 413 -0.11 -12.99 -15.43
CA HIS A 413 -0.40 -14.35 -15.87
C HIS A 413 0.76 -15.28 -15.57
N GLY A 414 0.45 -16.45 -15.01
CA GLY A 414 1.39 -17.54 -14.82
C GLY A 414 1.09 -18.67 -15.78
N ASP A 415 2.01 -18.96 -16.69
CA ASP A 415 1.87 -20.08 -17.60
C ASP A 415 1.90 -21.40 -16.83
N ALA A 416 0.86 -22.22 -17.02
CA ALA A 416 0.70 -23.48 -16.28
C ALA A 416 1.71 -24.57 -16.69
N GLU A 417 2.25 -24.51 -17.90
CA GLU A 417 3.18 -25.50 -18.44
C GLU A 417 4.64 -25.13 -18.14
N THR A 418 5.02 -23.88 -18.43
CA THR A 418 6.42 -23.41 -18.27
C THR A 418 6.69 -22.84 -16.88
N GLY A 419 5.65 -22.36 -16.17
CA GLY A 419 5.80 -21.65 -14.90
C GLY A 419 6.31 -20.23 -15.07
N GLU A 420 6.39 -19.71 -16.30
CA GLU A 420 6.75 -18.33 -16.59
C GLU A 420 5.65 -17.38 -16.13
N VAL A 421 6.03 -16.26 -15.51
CA VAL A 421 5.11 -15.23 -15.02
C VAL A 421 5.37 -13.96 -15.80
N ALA A 422 4.32 -13.44 -16.46
CA ALA A 422 4.42 -12.26 -17.30
C ALA A 422 3.16 -11.40 -17.22
N GLY A 423 3.27 -10.14 -17.64
CA GLY A 423 2.12 -9.28 -17.91
C GLY A 423 1.46 -9.65 -19.24
N VAL A 424 0.15 -9.83 -19.25
CA VAL A 424 -0.64 -10.09 -20.44
C VAL A 424 -1.84 -9.15 -20.54
N GLU A 425 -2.23 -8.76 -21.75
CA GLU A 425 -3.41 -7.92 -21.96
C GLU A 425 -4.69 -8.72 -21.64
N THR A 426 -5.61 -8.13 -20.87
CA THR A 426 -6.96 -8.66 -20.64
C THR A 426 -7.99 -7.95 -21.51
N ASP A 427 -9.06 -8.65 -21.90
CA ASP A 427 -10.22 -8.04 -22.55
C ASP A 427 -11.11 -7.27 -21.57
N GLY A 428 -10.85 -7.41 -20.27
CA GLY A 428 -11.56 -6.79 -19.16
C GLY A 428 -11.91 -7.79 -18.07
N PHE A 429 -12.68 -7.34 -17.10
CA PHE A 429 -13.06 -8.13 -15.92
C PHE A 429 -14.50 -8.65 -16.03
N ARG A 430 -14.76 -9.76 -15.36
CA ARG A 430 -16.11 -10.30 -15.21
C ARG A 430 -16.43 -10.44 -13.74
N PHE A 431 -17.66 -10.12 -13.39
CA PHE A 431 -18.10 -10.08 -12.00
C PHE A 431 -19.33 -10.97 -11.82
N VAL A 432 -19.39 -11.66 -10.71
CA VAL A 432 -20.61 -12.34 -10.26
C VAL A 432 -20.83 -11.97 -8.80
N VAL A 433 -22.02 -11.49 -8.48
CA VAL A 433 -22.41 -11.09 -7.13
C VAL A 433 -23.35 -12.12 -6.54
N GLN A 434 -23.11 -12.50 -5.29
CA GLN A 434 -24.00 -13.41 -4.55
C GLN A 434 -24.26 -12.85 -3.15
N SER A 435 -25.52 -12.81 -2.72
CA SER A 435 -25.88 -12.64 -1.32
C SER A 435 -26.07 -14.00 -0.64
N PHE A 436 -25.86 -14.10 0.66
CA PHE A 436 -26.13 -15.30 1.43
C PHE A 436 -26.44 -15.00 2.91
N ASP A 437 -27.28 -15.85 3.52
CA ASP A 437 -27.52 -15.78 4.98
C ASP A 437 -26.34 -16.46 5.70
N PRO A 438 -25.58 -15.72 6.55
CA PRO A 438 -24.42 -16.29 7.25
C PRO A 438 -24.75 -17.49 8.16
N ARG A 439 -26.01 -17.66 8.56
CA ARG A 439 -26.46 -18.79 9.39
C ARG A 439 -26.73 -20.05 8.57
N THR A 440 -27.10 -19.89 7.30
CA THR A 440 -27.38 -20.98 6.36
C THR A 440 -26.79 -20.67 4.98
N PRO A 441 -25.44 -20.64 4.83
CA PRO A 441 -24.81 -20.14 3.62
C PRO A 441 -25.19 -20.89 2.35
N ARG A 442 -25.35 -22.20 2.44
CA ARG A 442 -25.72 -23.04 1.31
C ARG A 442 -27.20 -22.91 1.00
N GLY A 443 -27.55 -22.64 -0.26
CA GLY A 443 -28.91 -22.57 -0.74
C GLY A 443 -29.69 -21.32 -0.33
N SER A 444 -29.04 -20.29 0.19
CA SER A 444 -29.67 -19.01 0.52
C SER A 444 -29.19 -17.88 -0.39
N GLY A 445 -30.02 -16.84 -0.54
CA GLY A 445 -29.65 -15.59 -1.21
C GLY A 445 -29.94 -15.53 -2.71
N GLU A 446 -29.55 -14.42 -3.28
CA GLU A 446 -29.72 -14.08 -4.69
C GLU A 446 -28.37 -13.99 -5.41
N ARG A 447 -28.41 -13.96 -6.74
CA ARG A 447 -27.23 -13.84 -7.59
C ARG A 447 -27.46 -12.86 -8.74
N LEU A 448 -26.43 -12.06 -9.06
CA LEU A 448 -26.37 -11.21 -10.24
C LEU A 448 -25.06 -11.49 -11.04
N PRO A 449 -25.17 -11.79 -12.35
CA PRO A 449 -26.41 -12.11 -13.05
C PRO A 449 -26.97 -13.45 -12.59
N ASN A 450 -28.20 -13.77 -12.98
CA ASN A 450 -28.77 -15.09 -12.73
C ASN A 450 -27.85 -16.20 -13.23
N ALA A 451 -27.87 -17.38 -12.59
CA ALA A 451 -26.96 -18.48 -12.86
C ALA A 451 -26.91 -18.94 -14.34
N GLU A 452 -28.01 -18.83 -15.03
CA GLU A 452 -28.16 -19.21 -16.45
C GLU A 452 -27.80 -18.05 -17.41
N ALA A 453 -27.66 -16.82 -16.91
CA ALA A 453 -27.35 -15.67 -17.74
C ALA A 453 -25.88 -15.61 -18.10
N ALA A 454 -25.60 -15.06 -19.26
CA ALA A 454 -24.20 -14.76 -19.65
C ALA A 454 -23.60 -13.70 -18.73
N VAL A 455 -22.36 -13.90 -18.31
CA VAL A 455 -21.58 -12.91 -17.57
C VAL A 455 -20.88 -12.01 -18.57
N PRO A 456 -21.26 -10.72 -18.68
CA PRO A 456 -20.61 -9.79 -19.60
C PRO A 456 -19.21 -9.41 -19.12
N THR A 457 -18.36 -9.08 -20.07
CA THR A 457 -17.05 -8.46 -19.77
C THR A 457 -17.25 -6.96 -19.56
N TRP A 458 -16.80 -6.45 -18.43
CA TRP A 458 -16.62 -5.04 -18.19
C TRP A 458 -15.20 -4.65 -18.56
N THR A 459 -15.02 -3.55 -19.27
CA THR A 459 -13.70 -3.05 -19.68
C THR A 459 -13.60 -1.56 -19.46
N TRP A 460 -12.38 -1.04 -19.48
CA TRP A 460 -12.08 0.39 -19.32
C TRP A 460 -11.21 0.88 -20.47
N GLN A 461 -11.18 2.20 -20.62
CA GLN A 461 -10.38 2.83 -21.67
C GLN A 461 -8.90 2.82 -21.28
N MET A 462 -8.02 2.41 -22.18
CA MET A 462 -6.57 2.55 -22.05
C MET A 462 -6.16 4.01 -22.18
N TRP A 463 -4.98 4.35 -21.62
CA TRP A 463 -4.46 5.73 -21.70
C TRP A 463 -2.93 5.75 -21.83
N GLU A 464 -2.42 6.82 -22.45
CA GLU A 464 -0.99 7.17 -22.55
C GLU A 464 -0.66 8.42 -21.72
N GLU A 465 -1.67 9.17 -21.32
CA GLU A 465 -1.57 10.34 -20.47
C GLU A 465 -2.51 10.16 -19.27
N PRO A 466 -2.01 10.10 -18.04
CA PRO A 466 -2.85 9.93 -16.86
C PRO A 466 -3.58 11.23 -16.53
N ARG A 467 -4.81 11.12 -16.09
CA ARG A 467 -5.55 12.25 -15.51
C ARG A 467 -5.21 12.31 -14.02
N TRP A 468 -4.91 13.50 -13.55
CA TRP A 468 -4.59 13.72 -12.15
C TRP A 468 -4.86 15.18 -11.74
N HIS A 469 -4.91 15.42 -10.43
CA HIS A 469 -4.96 16.75 -9.86
C HIS A 469 -4.17 16.83 -8.56
N ALA A 470 -3.63 18.01 -8.26
CA ALA A 470 -2.90 18.25 -7.02
C ALA A 470 -3.86 18.59 -5.87
N GLU A 471 -3.55 18.09 -4.66
CA GLU A 471 -4.26 18.38 -3.42
C GLU A 471 -3.29 18.50 -2.26
N ILE A 472 -3.47 19.51 -1.40
CA ILE A 472 -2.62 19.68 -0.22
C ILE A 472 -3.03 18.67 0.85
N LYS A 473 -2.06 17.86 1.33
CA LYS A 473 -2.28 16.94 2.45
C LYS A 473 -2.20 17.65 3.81
N PRO A 474 -2.77 17.08 4.88
CA PRO A 474 -2.63 17.62 6.24
C PRO A 474 -1.17 17.86 6.66
N ALA A 475 -0.24 17.04 6.17
CA ALA A 475 1.19 17.15 6.44
C ALA A 475 1.77 18.52 6.07
N PHE A 476 1.26 19.19 5.04
CA PHE A 476 1.72 20.53 4.65
C PHE A 476 1.59 21.55 5.79
N GLU A 477 0.41 21.64 6.38
CA GLU A 477 0.16 22.60 7.45
C GLU A 477 0.84 22.20 8.76
N THR A 478 0.81 20.92 9.10
CA THR A 478 1.50 20.38 10.28
C THR A 478 3.01 20.64 10.23
N MET A 479 3.64 20.41 9.07
CA MET A 479 5.07 20.66 8.90
C MET A 479 5.41 22.13 8.91
N ARG A 480 4.57 22.97 8.30
CA ARG A 480 4.73 24.45 8.35
C ARG A 480 4.75 24.94 9.79
N GLN A 481 3.84 24.44 10.63
CA GLN A 481 3.78 24.80 12.06
C GLN A 481 4.98 24.24 12.81
N THR A 482 5.36 22.99 12.61
CA THR A 482 6.51 22.36 13.26
C THR A 482 7.82 23.10 12.96
N PHE A 483 8.07 23.46 11.71
CA PHE A 483 9.27 24.25 11.36
C PHE A 483 9.23 25.64 11.97
N ALA A 484 8.08 26.32 11.98
CA ALA A 484 7.96 27.63 12.61
C ALA A 484 8.25 27.57 14.13
N GLU A 485 7.72 26.57 14.81
CA GLU A 485 7.96 26.32 16.24
C GLU A 485 9.46 26.13 16.53
N LEU A 486 10.12 25.23 15.81
CA LEU A 486 11.54 24.91 16.01
C LEU A 486 12.46 26.09 15.67
N LEU A 487 12.07 26.96 14.76
CA LEU A 487 12.81 28.17 14.39
C LEU A 487 12.48 29.38 15.29
N GLY A 488 11.59 29.22 16.27
CA GLY A 488 11.13 30.32 17.13
C GLY A 488 10.39 31.42 16.37
N LEU A 489 9.78 31.09 15.22
CA LEU A 489 8.98 32.01 14.43
C LEU A 489 7.57 32.14 15.04
N PRO A 490 6.90 33.32 14.96
CA PRO A 490 5.52 33.41 15.41
C PRO A 490 4.65 32.46 14.61
N ALA A 491 3.74 31.78 15.29
CA ALA A 491 2.71 30.99 14.62
C ALA A 491 2.03 31.85 13.57
N ALA A 492 2.01 31.41 12.32
CA ALA A 492 1.32 32.16 11.28
C ALA A 492 -0.15 32.29 11.68
N VAL A 493 -0.63 33.52 11.73
CA VAL A 493 -2.06 33.80 11.90
C VAL A 493 -2.83 33.01 10.86
N GLU A 494 -3.81 32.21 11.27
CA GLU A 494 -4.73 31.54 10.35
C GLU A 494 -5.11 32.52 9.24
N ALA A 495 -4.79 32.17 8.00
CA ALA A 495 -5.25 32.95 6.86
C ALA A 495 -6.79 32.87 6.90
N THR A 496 -7.41 33.85 7.50
CA THR A 496 -8.87 34.05 7.40
C THR A 496 -9.21 33.98 5.92
N ASP A 497 -10.07 33.05 5.58
CA ASP A 497 -10.57 32.77 4.23
C ASP A 497 -11.16 34.06 3.59
N GLN A 498 -10.28 34.92 3.09
CA GLN A 498 -10.67 35.98 2.19
C GLN A 498 -10.59 35.43 0.77
N ARG A 499 -11.64 34.72 0.39
CA ARG A 499 -11.93 34.42 -1.01
C ARG A 499 -12.24 35.74 -1.75
N SER A 500 -11.21 36.49 -2.06
CA SER A 500 -11.25 37.52 -3.11
C SER A 500 -10.53 36.93 -4.33
N GLY A 501 -11.32 36.72 -5.37
CA GLY A 501 -10.95 36.03 -6.59
C GLY A 501 -9.70 36.57 -7.29
N THR A 502 -8.58 35.94 -7.04
CA THR A 502 -7.44 35.99 -7.91
C THR A 502 -7.03 34.55 -8.29
N ARG A 503 -7.21 34.23 -9.55
CA ARG A 503 -6.72 32.95 -10.14
C ARG A 503 -5.24 32.77 -9.81
N PRO A 504 -4.82 31.56 -9.42
CA PRO A 504 -3.39 31.26 -9.33
C PRO A 504 -2.73 31.46 -10.70
N PRO A 505 -1.44 31.84 -10.73
CA PRO A 505 -0.71 32.03 -11.97
C PRO A 505 -0.65 30.69 -12.74
N ARG A 506 -1.04 30.69 -14.00
CA ARG A 506 -0.87 29.55 -14.90
C ARG A 506 0.62 29.28 -15.05
N LEU A 507 1.06 28.09 -14.66
CA LEU A 507 2.35 27.55 -15.09
C LEU A 507 2.37 27.55 -16.61
N ARG A 508 3.35 28.22 -17.21
CA ARG A 508 3.51 28.26 -18.67
C ARG A 508 3.94 26.87 -19.14
N GLU A 509 3.15 26.30 -20.04
CA GLU A 509 3.55 25.11 -20.78
C GLU A 509 4.89 25.36 -21.51
N PRO A 510 5.84 24.40 -21.49
CA PRO A 510 7.03 24.51 -22.33
C PRO A 510 6.60 24.45 -23.80
N LYS A 511 6.97 25.46 -24.56
CA LYS A 511 6.83 25.42 -26.02
C LYS A 511 7.66 24.26 -26.56
N ARG A 512 7.06 23.49 -27.47
CA ARG A 512 7.68 22.40 -28.27
C ARG A 512 8.99 22.81 -28.91
#